data_2185e6aa52f081e3ace9a5ef43d2a281
#
_entry.id   2185e6aa52f081e3ace9a5ef43d2a281
#
_cell.length_a   1.000
_cell.length_b   1.000
_cell.length_c   1.000
_cell.angle_alpha   90.00
_cell.angle_beta   90.00
_cell.angle_gamma   90.00
#
_symmetry.space_group_name_H-M   'P 1'
#
loop_
_entity.id
_entity.type
_entity.pdbx_description
1 polymer ?
#
loop_
_entity_poly.entity_id
_entity_poly.type
_entity_poly.pdbx_seq_one_letter_code
_entity_poly.pdbx_strand_id
1 'polypeptide(L)'
;MLDLAITNANIVDGTGKPAFDGSVGVKDGKIVELTDLSKSISKATRQIDAGGQLLTPGFVDIHTHYDGQVCWDKQLTPSCWHGVTTAVMGNCGVGFAPVKAGDENRLIELMESVEDIPGSALNEGIPWGWESYSEYLDTIDTPYVMDVGSQVPHVAIRRYVMGDRCYDDSTDADINRMSQLVREALQAGALGFSTSRFYGHLDKQGNLIPGTNAAAKEMLGIGSAFKGLDHGTIEIISDYLEDDDELAWIEQIMRDTGRTITTLTAPGSREKIWNLADTMNKDGLSLRPQCGARPASILMSLEGTINPLAIFPSYKAIRGLPLEEQIAHLRDPEFRKKIKTETPKHHRNPDAKRFTTSYGEMYPLDDALSYEPGINDSIQGIADASNKHHLDVLMDTLAEKRQIIFFFGGYKGSLEPYFNNIKRENSVFGLSDG
;
A
#
# COMPACT_ATOMS: atom_id res chain seq x y z
N MET A 1 23.79 31.60 16.43
CA MET A 1 22.36 31.87 16.55
C MET A 1 21.66 30.78 15.73
N LEU A 2 20.63 30.17 16.27
CA LEU A 2 19.82 29.18 15.57
C LEU A 2 18.90 29.85 14.56
N ASP A 3 18.48 29.11 13.55
CA ASP A 3 17.44 29.58 12.61
C ASP A 3 16.05 29.41 13.23
N LEU A 4 15.84 28.27 13.92
CA LEU A 4 14.60 27.92 14.58
C LEU A 4 14.89 27.29 15.95
N ALA A 5 14.11 27.66 16.95
CA ALA A 5 14.01 26.94 18.23
C ALA A 5 12.55 26.53 18.45
N ILE A 6 12.33 25.27 18.79
CA ILE A 6 11.04 24.75 19.26
C ILE A 6 11.20 24.49 20.75
N THR A 7 10.44 25.18 21.58
CA THR A 7 10.57 25.16 23.03
C THR A 7 9.32 24.55 23.67
N ASN A 8 9.45 24.14 24.95
CA ASN A 8 8.34 23.64 25.74
C ASN A 8 7.57 22.49 25.02
N ALA A 9 8.32 21.52 24.46
CA ALA A 9 7.79 20.38 23.76
C ALA A 9 7.94 19.11 24.58
N ASN A 10 6.98 18.16 24.44
CA ASN A 10 7.15 16.78 24.87
C ASN A 10 7.74 15.97 23.70
N ILE A 11 9.03 15.65 23.79
CA ILE A 11 9.83 15.16 22.65
C ILE A 11 9.86 13.65 22.62
N VAL A 12 9.51 13.08 21.45
CA VAL A 12 9.77 11.69 21.09
C VAL A 12 10.81 11.71 19.96
N ASP A 13 12.03 11.31 20.25
CA ASP A 13 13.19 11.49 19.36
C ASP A 13 13.36 10.37 18.29
N GLY A 14 12.44 9.41 18.25
CA GLY A 14 12.50 8.28 17.31
C GLY A 14 13.47 7.16 17.68
N THR A 15 14.19 7.27 18.81
CA THR A 15 15.17 6.25 19.24
C THR A 15 14.56 5.09 20.04
N GLY A 16 13.24 5.12 20.29
CA GLY A 16 12.55 4.15 21.17
C GLY A 16 12.66 4.47 22.66
N LYS A 17 13.34 5.55 23.05
CA LYS A 17 13.38 6.01 24.44
C LYS A 17 12.06 6.65 24.86
N PRO A 18 11.75 6.69 26.16
CA PRO A 18 10.61 7.43 26.66
C PRO A 18 10.64 8.90 26.23
N ALA A 19 9.44 9.47 26.00
CA ALA A 19 9.30 10.90 25.74
C ALA A 19 9.85 11.72 26.92
N PHE A 20 10.37 12.90 26.61
CA PHE A 20 10.88 13.85 27.61
C PHE A 20 10.52 15.29 27.25
N ASP A 21 10.37 16.14 28.24
CA ASP A 21 10.11 17.55 28.04
C ASP A 21 11.40 18.28 27.73
N GLY A 22 11.38 19.13 26.68
CA GLY A 22 12.58 19.80 26.25
C GLY A 22 12.40 20.78 25.09
N SER A 23 13.53 21.05 24.44
CA SER A 23 13.59 21.98 23.31
C SER A 23 14.51 21.48 22.20
N VAL A 24 14.21 21.84 20.96
CA VAL A 24 14.97 21.51 19.74
C VAL A 24 15.45 22.77 19.08
N GLY A 25 16.75 22.85 18.75
CA GLY A 25 17.37 23.93 18.02
C GLY A 25 17.85 23.49 16.64
N VAL A 26 17.44 24.24 15.60
CA VAL A 26 17.78 23.96 14.19
C VAL A 26 18.68 25.09 13.68
N LYS A 27 19.72 24.71 12.91
CA LYS A 27 20.59 25.60 12.18
C LYS A 27 20.98 24.97 10.85
N ASP A 28 20.89 25.73 9.77
CA ASP A 28 21.22 25.28 8.41
C ASP A 28 20.49 23.97 8.04
N GLY A 29 19.20 23.87 8.37
CA GLY A 29 18.36 22.70 8.11
C GLY A 29 18.65 21.46 8.96
N LYS A 30 19.53 21.56 9.97
CA LYS A 30 19.92 20.44 10.84
C LYS A 30 19.58 20.69 12.28
N ILE A 31 19.17 19.66 13.01
CA ILE A 31 19.03 19.69 14.45
C ILE A 31 20.45 19.73 15.04
N VAL A 32 20.79 20.83 15.72
CA VAL A 32 22.12 21.05 16.32
C VAL A 32 22.07 21.13 17.85
N GLU A 33 20.89 21.37 18.41
CA GLU A 33 20.66 21.37 19.85
C GLU A 33 19.43 20.53 20.20
N LEU A 34 19.58 19.69 21.22
CA LEU A 34 18.49 18.94 21.84
C LEU A 34 18.68 19.01 23.32
N THR A 35 17.77 19.67 24.04
CA THR A 35 17.91 19.94 25.46
C THR A 35 16.68 19.45 26.21
N ASP A 36 16.89 18.99 27.45
CA ASP A 36 15.85 18.83 28.46
C ASP A 36 15.53 20.17 29.14
N LEU A 37 14.50 20.19 29.99
CA LEU A 37 14.10 21.41 30.73
C LEU A 37 15.16 21.95 31.68
N SER A 38 16.20 21.19 31.99
CA SER A 38 17.31 21.65 32.87
C SER A 38 18.26 22.64 32.16
N LYS A 39 18.20 22.71 30.84
CA LYS A 39 19.11 23.52 30.02
C LYS A 39 18.30 24.49 29.13
N SER A 40 18.79 25.71 29.04
CA SER A 40 18.24 26.68 28.08
C SER A 40 18.77 26.43 26.70
N ILE A 41 17.89 26.56 25.69
CA ILE A 41 18.28 26.52 24.28
C ILE A 41 18.91 27.85 23.85
N SER A 42 19.78 27.82 22.84
CA SER A 42 20.39 29.02 22.25
C SER A 42 19.38 29.94 21.62
N LYS A 43 19.69 31.24 21.48
CA LYS A 43 18.84 32.21 20.79
C LYS A 43 18.64 31.82 19.33
N ALA A 44 17.40 31.95 18.86
CA ALA A 44 17.00 31.65 17.49
C ALA A 44 16.39 32.87 16.80
N THR A 45 16.47 32.91 15.48
CA THR A 45 15.79 33.91 14.63
C THR A 45 14.27 33.74 14.70
N ARG A 46 13.79 32.46 14.70
CA ARG A 46 12.38 32.10 14.86
C ARG A 46 12.24 31.18 16.07
N GLN A 47 11.21 31.40 16.86
CA GLN A 47 10.88 30.53 18.00
C GLN A 47 9.42 30.09 17.92
N ILE A 48 9.18 28.81 18.19
CA ILE A 48 7.87 28.18 18.34
C ILE A 48 7.79 27.64 19.77
N ASP A 49 6.78 28.09 20.51
CA ASP A 49 6.42 27.47 21.78
C ASP A 49 5.44 26.34 21.49
N ALA A 50 5.83 25.11 21.76
CA ALA A 50 4.98 23.93 21.53
C ALA A 50 3.89 23.76 22.60
N GLY A 51 3.92 24.54 23.71
CA GLY A 51 2.88 24.48 24.74
C GLY A 51 2.69 23.11 25.39
N GLY A 52 3.73 22.30 25.47
CA GLY A 52 3.66 20.93 25.98
C GLY A 52 3.15 19.91 24.94
N GLN A 53 2.95 20.31 23.70
CA GLN A 53 2.55 19.38 22.64
C GLN A 53 3.67 18.41 22.28
N LEU A 54 3.26 17.27 21.72
CA LEU A 54 4.18 16.25 21.23
C LEU A 54 4.99 16.78 20.04
N LEU A 55 6.32 16.59 20.11
CA LEU A 55 7.24 16.89 19.01
C LEU A 55 7.96 15.59 18.60
N THR A 56 7.80 15.22 17.34
CA THR A 56 8.40 14.04 16.74
C THR A 56 9.22 14.40 15.51
N PRO A 57 10.17 13.54 15.04
CA PRO A 57 10.63 13.59 13.66
C PRO A 57 9.44 13.52 12.69
N GLY A 58 9.59 14.06 11.49
CA GLY A 58 8.60 13.85 10.42
C GLY A 58 8.47 12.36 10.09
N PHE A 59 7.27 11.94 9.70
CA PHE A 59 7.04 10.54 9.35
C PHE A 59 7.64 10.22 7.99
N VAL A 60 8.18 9.00 7.86
CA VAL A 60 8.61 8.41 6.60
C VAL A 60 7.58 7.37 6.19
N ASP A 61 6.84 7.64 5.12
CA ASP A 61 5.95 6.66 4.53
C ASP A 61 6.69 5.85 3.47
N ILE A 62 6.99 4.61 3.81
CA ILE A 62 7.80 3.72 2.96
C ILE A 62 6.98 3.01 1.88
N HIS A 63 5.65 3.22 1.84
CA HIS A 63 4.77 2.51 0.91
C HIS A 63 3.63 3.41 0.46
N THR A 64 3.81 4.03 -0.70
CA THR A 64 2.85 4.91 -1.36
C THR A 64 2.79 4.65 -2.86
N HIS A 65 1.76 5.16 -3.53
CA HIS A 65 1.54 5.06 -4.98
C HIS A 65 1.48 6.44 -5.66
N TYR A 66 2.35 7.34 -5.23
CA TYR A 66 2.50 8.68 -5.81
C TYR A 66 3.18 8.72 -7.18
N ASP A 67 3.47 7.58 -7.80
CA ASP A 67 4.25 7.43 -9.04
C ASP A 67 3.78 8.32 -10.21
N GLY A 68 2.46 8.52 -10.32
CA GLY A 68 1.89 9.47 -11.27
C GLY A 68 1.72 10.86 -10.67
N GLN A 69 1.14 10.94 -9.46
CA GLN A 69 0.81 12.21 -8.78
C GLN A 69 2.04 13.09 -8.58
N VAL A 70 3.21 12.52 -8.36
CA VAL A 70 4.50 13.23 -8.24
C VAL A 70 4.77 14.15 -9.44
N CYS A 71 4.23 13.84 -10.61
CA CYS A 71 4.43 14.65 -11.81
C CYS A 71 3.69 15.99 -11.76
N TRP A 72 2.56 16.08 -11.05
CA TRP A 72 1.71 17.30 -11.05
C TRP A 72 1.43 17.89 -9.68
N ASP A 73 1.47 17.10 -8.59
CA ASP A 73 1.23 17.61 -7.23
C ASP A 73 2.54 17.77 -6.45
N LYS A 74 2.96 19.01 -6.27
CA LYS A 74 4.17 19.34 -5.50
C LYS A 74 3.99 19.24 -3.99
N GLN A 75 2.76 19.11 -3.51
CA GLN A 75 2.44 18.95 -2.09
C GLN A 75 2.35 17.47 -1.68
N LEU A 76 2.07 16.57 -2.64
CA LEU A 76 1.82 15.15 -2.39
C LEU A 76 0.76 14.98 -1.29
N THR A 77 -0.39 15.58 -1.55
CA THR A 77 -1.53 15.53 -0.65
C THR A 77 -2.24 14.18 -0.76
N PRO A 78 -2.80 13.66 0.36
CA PRO A 78 -2.93 14.32 1.67
C PRO A 78 -1.80 13.99 2.66
N SER A 79 -0.78 13.20 2.32
CA SER A 79 0.25 12.73 3.25
C SER A 79 0.97 13.87 3.98
N CYS A 80 1.27 14.98 3.28
CA CYS A 80 1.92 16.13 3.89
C CYS A 80 1.07 16.78 5.01
N TRP A 81 -0.25 16.68 4.95
CA TRP A 81 -1.15 17.22 5.98
C TRP A 81 -1.10 16.39 7.29
N HIS A 82 -0.65 15.16 7.20
CA HIS A 82 -0.56 14.23 8.32
C HIS A 82 0.85 14.10 8.91
N GLY A 83 1.77 15.01 8.50
CA GLY A 83 3.13 15.06 9.05
C GLY A 83 4.12 14.11 8.38
N VAL A 84 3.78 13.55 7.22
CA VAL A 84 4.73 12.85 6.38
C VAL A 84 5.71 13.86 5.77
N THR A 85 6.99 13.59 5.90
CA THR A 85 8.08 14.43 5.37
C THR A 85 8.93 13.71 4.34
N THR A 86 8.75 12.40 4.19
CA THR A 86 9.38 11.58 3.15
C THR A 86 8.40 10.50 2.71
N ALA A 87 8.18 10.38 1.40
CA ALA A 87 7.35 9.34 0.80
C ALA A 87 8.17 8.48 -0.17
N VAL A 88 7.96 7.15 -0.11
CA VAL A 88 8.57 6.19 -1.03
C VAL A 88 7.47 5.59 -1.91
N MET A 89 7.61 5.74 -3.23
CA MET A 89 6.70 5.23 -4.25
C MET A 89 7.36 4.12 -5.08
N GLY A 90 6.65 3.59 -6.07
CA GLY A 90 7.10 2.44 -6.86
C GLY A 90 6.93 1.12 -6.12
N ASN A 91 5.95 1.04 -5.23
CA ASN A 91 5.64 -0.16 -4.46
C ASN A 91 4.75 -1.14 -5.22
N CYS A 92 4.45 -2.29 -4.65
CA CYS A 92 3.58 -3.31 -5.23
C CYS A 92 3.97 -3.78 -6.64
N GLY A 93 5.17 -3.46 -7.09
CA GLY A 93 5.63 -3.79 -8.43
C GLY A 93 4.97 -2.99 -9.56
N VAL A 94 4.18 -1.95 -9.27
CA VAL A 94 3.54 -1.07 -10.25
C VAL A 94 4.18 0.31 -10.28
N GLY A 95 4.16 0.95 -11.46
CA GLY A 95 4.77 2.27 -11.69
C GLY A 95 4.99 2.55 -13.17
N PHE A 96 5.66 3.66 -13.51
CA PHE A 96 5.67 4.22 -14.86
C PHE A 96 7.03 4.20 -15.57
N ALA A 97 8.04 3.57 -14.98
CA ALA A 97 9.37 3.47 -15.59
C ALA A 97 10.06 2.12 -15.26
N PRO A 98 10.83 1.54 -16.23
CA PRO A 98 11.03 2.02 -17.60
C PRO A 98 9.80 1.80 -18.48
N VAL A 99 9.67 2.55 -19.57
CA VAL A 99 8.55 2.43 -20.51
C VAL A 99 9.00 2.60 -21.95
N LYS A 100 8.56 1.75 -22.87
CA LYS A 100 8.76 1.95 -24.31
C LYS A 100 7.71 2.88 -24.87
N ALA A 101 8.07 3.70 -25.85
CA ALA A 101 7.13 4.53 -26.57
C ALA A 101 5.96 3.70 -27.11
N GLY A 102 4.74 4.09 -26.75
CA GLY A 102 3.49 3.41 -27.10
C GLY A 102 2.98 2.42 -26.05
N ASP A 103 3.73 2.14 -24.98
CA ASP A 103 3.34 1.26 -23.86
C ASP A 103 2.76 2.03 -22.65
N GLU A 104 2.75 3.37 -22.69
CA GLU A 104 2.34 4.24 -21.58
C GLU A 104 0.93 3.90 -21.08
N ASN A 105 -0.02 3.74 -22.00
CA ASN A 105 -1.40 3.41 -21.67
C ASN A 105 -1.53 2.04 -20.96
N ARG A 106 -0.63 1.10 -21.24
CA ARG A 106 -0.63 -0.21 -20.58
C ARG A 106 -0.25 -0.11 -19.11
N LEU A 107 0.73 0.74 -18.79
CA LEU A 107 1.11 1.00 -17.40
C LEU A 107 0.03 1.77 -16.65
N ILE A 108 -0.64 2.73 -17.32
CA ILE A 108 -1.82 3.42 -16.76
C ILE A 108 -2.95 2.43 -16.46
N GLU A 109 -3.29 1.53 -17.38
CA GLU A 109 -4.33 0.53 -17.18
C GLU A 109 -4.03 -0.40 -16.00
N LEU A 110 -2.76 -0.76 -15.80
CA LEU A 110 -2.33 -1.60 -14.68
C LEU A 110 -2.38 -0.85 -13.36
N MET A 111 -1.90 0.40 -13.31
CA MET A 111 -2.00 1.24 -12.11
C MET A 111 -3.46 1.49 -11.71
N GLU A 112 -4.33 1.82 -12.67
CA GLU A 112 -5.76 2.03 -12.42
C GLU A 112 -6.45 0.78 -11.87
N SER A 113 -6.07 -0.41 -12.35
CA SER A 113 -6.72 -1.64 -11.90
C SER A 113 -6.18 -2.18 -10.57
N VAL A 114 -4.95 -1.84 -10.21
CA VAL A 114 -4.30 -2.30 -8.97
C VAL A 114 -4.56 -1.33 -7.82
N GLU A 115 -4.47 -0.01 -8.08
CA GLU A 115 -4.47 1.03 -7.04
C GLU A 115 -5.70 1.95 -7.11
N ASP A 116 -6.67 1.65 -7.99
CA ASP A 116 -7.90 2.44 -8.19
C ASP A 116 -7.65 3.93 -8.52
N ILE A 117 -6.45 4.28 -8.99
CA ILE A 117 -6.12 5.65 -9.41
C ILE A 117 -6.76 5.91 -10.79
N PRO A 118 -7.63 6.92 -10.94
CA PRO A 118 -8.33 7.14 -12.20
C PRO A 118 -7.38 7.29 -13.40
N GLY A 119 -7.50 6.41 -14.39
CA GLY A 119 -6.66 6.46 -15.59
C GLY A 119 -6.75 7.78 -16.36
N SER A 120 -7.89 8.48 -16.27
CA SER A 120 -8.04 9.84 -16.86
C SER A 120 -7.13 10.86 -16.19
N ALA A 121 -6.97 10.81 -14.87
CA ALA A 121 -6.07 11.69 -14.12
C ALA A 121 -4.60 11.39 -14.47
N LEU A 122 -4.24 10.09 -14.56
CA LEU A 122 -2.90 9.67 -14.96
C LEU A 122 -2.57 10.10 -16.39
N ASN A 123 -3.52 9.93 -17.34
CA ASN A 123 -3.32 10.33 -18.73
C ASN A 123 -3.10 11.84 -18.91
N GLU A 124 -3.78 12.66 -18.11
CA GLU A 124 -3.67 14.13 -18.17
C GLU A 124 -2.45 14.62 -17.38
N GLY A 125 -2.17 14.00 -16.23
CA GLY A 125 -1.17 14.50 -15.27
C GLY A 125 0.26 14.07 -15.56
N ILE A 126 0.47 12.92 -16.21
CA ILE A 126 1.81 12.40 -16.49
C ILE A 126 2.35 13.03 -17.77
N PRO A 127 3.46 13.81 -17.71
CA PRO A 127 3.99 14.52 -18.88
C PRO A 127 4.70 13.61 -19.90
N TRP A 128 4.99 12.38 -19.52
CA TRP A 128 5.80 11.41 -20.27
C TRP A 128 7.11 12.02 -20.85
N GLY A 129 7.83 11.29 -21.67
CA GLY A 129 9.06 11.77 -22.29
C GLY A 129 10.31 11.05 -21.83
N TRP A 130 10.17 10.04 -20.94
CA TRP A 130 11.24 9.13 -20.54
C TRP A 130 11.04 7.75 -21.14
N GLU A 131 12.14 7.03 -21.35
CA GLU A 131 12.15 5.60 -21.63
C GLU A 131 12.81 4.83 -20.48
N SER A 132 13.95 5.32 -20.00
CA SER A 132 14.70 4.72 -18.91
C SER A 132 14.22 5.18 -17.54
N TYR A 133 14.61 4.43 -16.50
CA TYR A 133 14.34 4.82 -15.11
C TYR A 133 15.10 6.08 -14.69
N SER A 134 16.33 6.28 -15.21
CA SER A 134 17.11 7.51 -14.95
C SER A 134 16.40 8.76 -15.47
N GLU A 135 15.87 8.71 -16.69
CA GLU A 135 15.13 9.84 -17.26
C GLU A 135 13.83 10.14 -16.48
N TYR A 136 13.17 9.10 -15.94
CA TYR A 136 12.05 9.29 -15.03
C TYR A 136 12.48 10.02 -13.75
N LEU A 137 13.57 9.59 -13.12
CA LEU A 137 14.11 10.29 -11.94
C LEU A 137 14.45 11.75 -12.24
N ASP A 138 15.09 12.04 -13.40
CA ASP A 138 15.38 13.40 -13.83
C ASP A 138 14.10 14.24 -14.02
N THR A 139 13.01 13.63 -14.50
CA THR A 139 11.72 14.30 -14.71
C THR A 139 11.06 14.68 -13.38
N ILE A 140 11.18 13.83 -12.38
CA ILE A 140 10.59 14.07 -11.05
C ILE A 140 11.55 14.79 -10.09
N ASP A 141 12.78 15.10 -10.48
CA ASP A 141 13.73 15.90 -9.68
C ASP A 141 13.32 17.37 -9.66
N THR A 142 12.31 17.68 -8.87
CA THR A 142 11.74 19.02 -8.71
C THR A 142 11.45 19.29 -7.26
N PRO A 143 11.34 20.58 -6.82
CA PRO A 143 11.02 20.89 -5.42
C PRO A 143 9.63 20.41 -5.00
N TYR A 144 9.58 19.65 -3.93
CA TYR A 144 8.36 19.21 -3.24
C TYR A 144 8.34 19.73 -1.80
N VAL A 145 7.18 19.64 -1.13
CA VAL A 145 7.06 19.97 0.30
C VAL A 145 7.61 18.88 1.21
N MET A 146 7.86 17.69 0.66
CA MET A 146 8.48 16.55 1.34
C MET A 146 9.53 15.90 0.45
N ASP A 147 10.42 15.11 1.02
CA ASP A 147 11.34 14.30 0.25
C ASP A 147 10.61 13.14 -0.44
N VAL A 148 11.04 12.78 -1.63
CA VAL A 148 10.49 11.67 -2.40
C VAL A 148 11.59 10.69 -2.80
N GLY A 149 11.24 9.41 -2.80
CA GLY A 149 12.08 8.35 -3.34
C GLY A 149 11.25 7.33 -4.08
N SER A 150 11.85 6.62 -5.03
CA SER A 150 11.12 5.67 -5.86
C SER A 150 11.86 4.35 -5.97
N GLN A 151 11.10 3.26 -6.01
CA GLN A 151 11.57 1.91 -6.28
C GLN A 151 11.24 1.48 -7.70
N VAL A 152 12.06 0.61 -8.26
CA VAL A 152 11.89 0.10 -9.63
C VAL A 152 10.77 -0.94 -9.64
N PRO A 153 9.67 -0.73 -10.38
CA PRO A 153 8.52 -1.62 -10.35
C PRO A 153 8.70 -2.82 -11.29
N HIS A 154 8.44 -4.02 -10.78
CA HIS A 154 8.61 -5.28 -11.52
C HIS A 154 7.74 -5.36 -12.79
N VAL A 155 6.49 -4.92 -12.71
CA VAL A 155 5.55 -4.94 -13.85
C VAL A 155 6.10 -4.14 -15.02
N ALA A 156 6.62 -2.93 -14.76
CA ALA A 156 7.17 -2.07 -15.80
C ALA A 156 8.41 -2.70 -16.45
N ILE A 157 9.31 -3.30 -15.65
CA ILE A 157 10.48 -4.00 -16.18
C ILE A 157 10.10 -5.18 -17.05
N ARG A 158 9.17 -6.02 -16.59
CA ARG A 158 8.68 -7.16 -17.37
C ARG A 158 8.04 -6.70 -18.69
N ARG A 159 7.20 -5.65 -18.63
CA ARG A 159 6.61 -5.08 -19.84
C ARG A 159 7.67 -4.54 -20.80
N TYR A 160 8.65 -3.81 -20.26
CA TYR A 160 9.74 -3.25 -21.05
C TYR A 160 10.59 -4.33 -21.74
N VAL A 161 10.93 -5.41 -21.04
CA VAL A 161 11.81 -6.47 -21.59
C VAL A 161 11.04 -7.44 -22.48
N MET A 162 9.88 -7.89 -22.04
CA MET A 162 9.17 -9.00 -22.66
C MET A 162 8.02 -8.55 -23.59
N GLY A 163 7.62 -7.27 -23.54
CA GLY A 163 6.50 -6.75 -24.34
C GLY A 163 5.20 -7.49 -24.01
N ASP A 164 4.47 -7.96 -25.04
CA ASP A 164 3.21 -8.68 -24.85
C ASP A 164 3.35 -10.04 -24.14
N ARG A 165 4.58 -10.59 -24.08
CA ARG A 165 4.89 -11.81 -23.31
C ARG A 165 5.06 -11.57 -21.81
N CYS A 166 4.82 -10.34 -21.30
CA CYS A 166 5.05 -10.04 -19.88
C CYS A 166 4.24 -10.89 -18.89
N TYR A 167 3.22 -11.59 -19.37
CA TYR A 167 2.43 -12.56 -18.60
C TYR A 167 2.99 -13.99 -18.65
N ASP A 168 3.91 -14.27 -19.58
CA ASP A 168 4.52 -15.59 -19.77
C ASP A 168 5.71 -15.80 -18.82
N ASP A 169 6.22 -17.03 -18.76
CA ASP A 169 7.47 -17.33 -18.08
C ASP A 169 8.64 -16.60 -18.75
N SER A 170 9.53 -16.05 -17.94
CA SER A 170 10.74 -15.39 -18.41
C SER A 170 11.82 -16.38 -18.81
N THR A 171 12.54 -16.07 -19.87
CA THR A 171 13.77 -16.77 -20.25
C THR A 171 14.98 -16.24 -19.47
N ASP A 172 16.11 -16.96 -19.50
CA ASP A 172 17.36 -16.49 -18.89
C ASP A 172 17.84 -15.15 -19.48
N ALA A 173 17.58 -14.92 -20.77
CA ALA A 173 17.89 -13.65 -21.42
C ALA A 173 17.01 -12.52 -20.90
N ASP A 174 15.71 -12.78 -20.71
CA ASP A 174 14.77 -11.82 -20.11
C ASP A 174 15.20 -11.47 -18.67
N ILE A 175 15.50 -12.49 -17.84
CA ILE A 175 15.95 -12.30 -16.45
C ILE A 175 17.24 -11.46 -16.39
N ASN A 176 18.24 -11.79 -17.23
CA ASN A 176 19.49 -11.05 -17.28
C ASN A 176 19.25 -9.58 -17.67
N ARG A 177 18.37 -9.31 -18.63
CA ARG A 177 18.06 -7.93 -19.04
C ARG A 177 17.30 -7.19 -17.95
N MET A 178 16.33 -7.83 -17.27
CA MET A 178 15.63 -7.25 -16.13
C MET A 178 16.59 -6.91 -14.99
N SER A 179 17.51 -7.82 -14.64
CA SER A 179 18.53 -7.60 -13.62
C SER A 179 19.43 -6.41 -13.97
N GLN A 180 19.84 -6.29 -15.24
CA GLN A 180 20.64 -5.17 -15.72
C GLN A 180 19.90 -3.83 -15.57
N LEU A 181 18.61 -3.76 -15.95
CA LEU A 181 17.79 -2.56 -15.81
C LEU A 181 17.64 -2.11 -14.35
N VAL A 182 17.41 -3.08 -13.44
CA VAL A 182 17.38 -2.78 -12.00
C VAL A 182 18.73 -2.23 -11.53
N ARG A 183 19.84 -2.83 -11.98
CA ARG A 183 21.16 -2.36 -11.63
C ARG A 183 21.42 -0.93 -12.12
N GLU A 184 21.06 -0.64 -13.37
CA GLU A 184 21.16 0.70 -13.98
C GLU A 184 20.34 1.72 -13.18
N ALA A 185 19.10 1.37 -12.80
CA ALA A 185 18.22 2.23 -12.02
C ALA A 185 18.76 2.50 -10.60
N LEU A 186 19.27 1.46 -9.90
CA LEU A 186 19.88 1.62 -8.58
C LEU A 186 21.11 2.56 -8.66
N GLN A 187 21.90 2.46 -9.69
CA GLN A 187 23.05 3.37 -9.93
C GLN A 187 22.62 4.80 -10.26
N ALA A 188 21.44 4.98 -10.84
CA ALA A 188 20.85 6.29 -11.13
C ALA A 188 20.19 6.93 -9.90
N GLY A 189 19.99 6.20 -8.80
CA GLY A 189 19.40 6.73 -7.57
C GLY A 189 18.07 6.11 -7.13
N ALA A 190 17.60 5.05 -7.80
CA ALA A 190 16.45 4.31 -7.31
C ALA A 190 16.71 3.76 -5.89
N LEU A 191 15.72 3.86 -5.01
CA LEU A 191 15.82 3.37 -3.62
C LEU A 191 15.78 1.85 -3.51
N GLY A 192 15.30 1.17 -4.55
CA GLY A 192 15.15 -0.27 -4.50
C GLY A 192 14.39 -0.83 -5.68
N PHE A 193 13.86 -2.02 -5.47
CA PHE A 193 13.02 -2.76 -6.40
C PHE A 193 11.77 -3.25 -5.68
N SER A 194 10.63 -3.26 -6.35
CA SER A 194 9.39 -3.77 -5.79
C SER A 194 8.74 -4.84 -6.66
N THR A 195 8.02 -5.78 -6.03
CA THR A 195 7.28 -6.82 -6.73
C THR A 195 6.00 -7.20 -6.01
N SER A 196 4.98 -7.57 -6.78
CA SER A 196 3.73 -8.11 -6.25
C SER A 196 3.56 -9.57 -6.64
N ARG A 197 3.29 -10.38 -5.63
CA ARG A 197 2.88 -11.78 -5.71
C ARG A 197 1.53 -11.97 -5.01
N PHE A 198 0.71 -10.94 -5.07
CA PHE A 198 -0.59 -10.86 -4.43
C PHE A 198 -1.71 -11.13 -5.44
N TYR A 199 -2.59 -12.08 -5.14
CA TYR A 199 -3.69 -12.50 -6.02
C TYR A 199 -4.82 -11.46 -6.14
N GLY A 200 -4.82 -10.44 -5.29
CA GLY A 200 -5.76 -9.33 -5.38
C GLY A 200 -5.40 -8.32 -6.46
N HIS A 201 -4.14 -8.30 -6.93
CA HIS A 201 -3.71 -7.40 -8.00
C HIS A 201 -4.04 -8.02 -9.36
N LEU A 202 -5.07 -7.50 -9.99
CA LEU A 202 -5.62 -7.97 -11.26
C LEU A 202 -5.57 -6.86 -12.30
N ASP A 203 -5.39 -7.25 -13.58
CA ASP A 203 -5.59 -6.33 -14.69
C ASP A 203 -7.10 -6.10 -14.97
N LYS A 204 -7.42 -5.18 -15.88
CA LYS A 204 -8.82 -4.88 -16.26
C LYS A 204 -9.59 -6.08 -16.82
N GLN A 205 -8.90 -7.11 -17.29
CA GLN A 205 -9.48 -8.34 -17.81
C GLN A 205 -9.66 -9.40 -16.71
N GLY A 206 -9.16 -9.15 -15.50
CA GLY A 206 -9.21 -10.07 -14.36
C GLY A 206 -8.10 -11.11 -14.35
N ASN A 207 -7.02 -10.91 -15.13
CA ASN A 207 -5.81 -11.72 -15.02
C ASN A 207 -4.91 -11.17 -13.91
N LEU A 208 -4.09 -12.05 -13.33
CA LEU A 208 -3.02 -11.62 -12.42
C LEU A 208 -2.05 -10.70 -13.16
N ILE A 209 -1.57 -9.65 -12.50
CA ILE A 209 -0.61 -8.72 -13.12
C ILE A 209 0.72 -9.42 -13.46
N PRO A 210 1.50 -8.90 -14.42
CA PRO A 210 2.79 -9.47 -14.79
C PRO A 210 3.72 -9.58 -13.58
N GLY A 211 4.32 -10.75 -13.38
CA GLY A 211 5.25 -11.00 -12.26
C GLY A 211 4.64 -11.70 -11.05
N THR A 212 3.30 -11.72 -10.88
CA THR A 212 2.66 -12.38 -9.72
C THR A 212 3.10 -13.85 -9.57
N ASN A 213 3.21 -14.57 -10.67
CA ASN A 213 3.65 -15.97 -10.69
C ASN A 213 5.10 -16.14 -11.15
N ALA A 214 5.93 -15.08 -11.07
CA ALA A 214 7.34 -15.19 -11.45
C ALA A 214 8.04 -16.30 -10.64
N ALA A 215 8.81 -17.13 -11.33
CA ALA A 215 9.54 -18.22 -10.70
C ALA A 215 10.64 -17.69 -9.77
N ALA A 216 10.99 -18.45 -8.73
CA ALA A 216 12.10 -18.13 -7.82
C ALA A 216 13.41 -17.77 -8.57
N LYS A 217 13.67 -18.42 -9.70
CA LYS A 217 14.82 -18.13 -10.57
C LYS A 217 14.83 -16.66 -11.07
N GLU A 218 13.67 -16.12 -11.43
CA GLU A 218 13.54 -14.73 -11.85
C GLU A 218 13.82 -13.78 -10.68
N MET A 219 13.24 -14.06 -9.53
CA MET A 219 13.47 -13.25 -8.32
C MET A 219 14.94 -13.26 -7.88
N LEU A 220 15.60 -14.40 -7.90
CA LEU A 220 17.03 -14.55 -7.62
C LEU A 220 17.89 -13.81 -8.66
N GLY A 221 17.52 -13.90 -9.94
CA GLY A 221 18.21 -13.21 -11.02
C GLY A 221 18.11 -11.69 -10.88
N ILE A 222 16.92 -11.14 -10.65
CA ILE A 222 16.73 -9.71 -10.40
C ILE A 222 17.42 -9.29 -9.11
N GLY A 223 17.29 -10.06 -8.03
CA GLY A 223 17.97 -9.82 -6.76
C GLY A 223 19.50 -9.73 -6.90
N SER A 224 20.09 -10.43 -7.88
CA SER A 224 21.51 -10.35 -8.15
C SER A 224 22.00 -8.95 -8.56
N ALA A 225 21.09 -8.09 -9.04
CA ALA A 225 21.39 -6.68 -9.37
C ALA A 225 21.93 -5.89 -8.17
N PHE A 226 21.63 -6.32 -6.95
CA PHE A 226 22.06 -5.66 -5.72
C PHE A 226 23.46 -6.08 -5.24
N LYS A 227 24.06 -7.13 -5.83
CA LYS A 227 25.38 -7.62 -5.39
C LYS A 227 26.45 -6.54 -5.51
N GLY A 228 27.18 -6.31 -4.41
CA GLY A 228 28.24 -5.32 -4.32
C GLY A 228 27.79 -3.87 -4.26
N LEU A 229 26.49 -3.59 -4.14
CA LEU A 229 25.99 -2.28 -3.75
C LEU A 229 25.87 -2.20 -2.21
N ASP A 230 26.02 -1.02 -1.66
CA ASP A 230 25.88 -0.71 -0.23
C ASP A 230 24.49 -0.12 0.11
N HIS A 231 23.64 0.06 -0.90
CA HIS A 231 22.32 0.64 -0.81
C HIS A 231 21.27 -0.19 -1.57
N GLY A 232 20.01 0.20 -1.42
CA GLY A 232 18.86 -0.40 -2.06
C GLY A 232 18.10 -1.37 -1.15
N THR A 233 16.77 -1.36 -1.27
CA THR A 233 15.84 -2.26 -0.59
C THR A 233 15.05 -3.07 -1.61
N ILE A 234 14.46 -4.18 -1.18
CA ILE A 234 13.55 -4.96 -1.99
C ILE A 234 12.22 -5.02 -1.24
N GLU A 235 11.16 -4.51 -1.86
CA GLU A 235 9.81 -4.55 -1.34
C GLU A 235 9.04 -5.68 -2.01
N ILE A 236 8.31 -6.48 -1.20
CA ILE A 236 7.56 -7.64 -1.67
C ILE A 236 6.17 -7.62 -1.07
N ILE A 237 5.13 -7.65 -1.91
CA ILE A 237 3.82 -8.08 -1.47
C ILE A 237 3.62 -9.53 -1.93
N SER A 238 3.26 -10.43 -1.02
CA SER A 238 3.09 -11.84 -1.35
C SER A 238 2.01 -12.51 -0.51
N ASP A 239 1.22 -13.35 -1.17
CA ASP A 239 0.30 -14.28 -0.51
C ASP A 239 1.00 -15.56 -0.01
N TYR A 240 2.24 -15.78 -0.44
CA TYR A 240 3.01 -17.01 -0.17
C TYR A 240 3.95 -16.90 1.05
N LEU A 241 3.79 -15.91 1.93
CA LEU A 241 4.69 -15.69 3.07
C LEU A 241 4.66 -16.79 4.16
N GLU A 242 3.86 -17.83 3.95
CA GLU A 242 3.85 -19.08 4.72
C GLU A 242 4.39 -20.28 3.92
N ASP A 243 4.84 -20.07 2.68
CA ASP A 243 5.39 -21.10 1.81
C ASP A 243 6.92 -21.16 1.94
N ASP A 244 7.45 -22.36 2.17
CA ASP A 244 8.89 -22.56 2.38
C ASP A 244 9.70 -22.21 1.12
N ASP A 245 9.17 -22.46 -0.09
CA ASP A 245 9.85 -22.13 -1.35
C ASP A 245 9.92 -20.60 -1.55
N GLU A 246 8.89 -19.87 -1.14
CA GLU A 246 8.88 -18.40 -1.18
C GLU A 246 9.91 -17.83 -0.21
N LEU A 247 9.91 -18.31 1.02
CA LEU A 247 10.84 -17.86 2.03
C LEU A 247 12.30 -18.21 1.70
N ALA A 248 12.53 -19.32 1.03
CA ALA A 248 13.86 -19.76 0.65
C ALA A 248 14.57 -18.78 -0.31
N TRP A 249 13.89 -18.30 -1.36
CA TRP A 249 14.52 -17.32 -2.27
C TRP A 249 14.65 -15.93 -1.63
N ILE A 250 13.73 -15.55 -0.74
CA ILE A 250 13.85 -14.31 0.07
C ILE A 250 15.13 -14.36 0.91
N GLU A 251 15.31 -15.42 1.69
CA GLU A 251 16.51 -15.64 2.48
C GLU A 251 17.78 -15.64 1.61
N GLN A 252 17.74 -16.35 0.48
CA GLN A 252 18.88 -16.43 -0.43
C GLN A 252 19.32 -15.06 -0.96
N ILE A 253 18.37 -14.21 -1.37
CA ILE A 253 18.71 -12.84 -1.83
C ILE A 253 19.36 -12.04 -0.71
N MET A 254 18.81 -12.11 0.52
CA MET A 254 19.37 -11.40 1.67
C MET A 254 20.81 -11.83 1.97
N ARG A 255 21.07 -13.14 1.98
CA ARG A 255 22.42 -13.69 2.25
C ARG A 255 23.40 -13.34 1.13
N ASP A 256 22.95 -13.35 -0.13
CA ASP A 256 23.78 -13.05 -1.30
C ASP A 256 24.13 -11.56 -1.43
N THR A 257 23.28 -10.68 -0.94
CA THR A 257 23.39 -9.23 -1.20
C THR A 257 23.62 -8.38 0.05
N GLY A 258 23.23 -8.87 1.23
CA GLY A 258 23.19 -8.08 2.46
C GLY A 258 22.13 -6.97 2.44
N ARG A 259 21.16 -7.01 1.52
CA ARG A 259 20.16 -5.93 1.38
C ARG A 259 18.95 -6.18 2.24
N THR A 260 18.35 -5.08 2.67
CA THR A 260 17.07 -5.10 3.39
C THR A 260 15.96 -5.58 2.46
N ILE A 261 15.15 -6.50 2.96
CA ILE A 261 13.88 -6.86 2.34
C ILE A 261 12.75 -6.39 3.25
N THR A 262 11.72 -5.78 2.65
CA THR A 262 10.45 -5.45 3.33
C THR A 262 9.32 -6.24 2.70
N THR A 263 8.31 -6.59 3.49
CA THR A 263 7.12 -7.28 2.98
C THR A 263 5.89 -6.88 3.77
N LEU A 264 4.78 -6.66 3.08
CA LEU A 264 3.52 -6.32 3.73
C LEU A 264 2.98 -7.52 4.51
N THR A 265 2.60 -7.29 5.76
CA THR A 265 1.97 -8.30 6.62
C THR A 265 0.64 -7.80 7.19
N ALA A 266 -0.35 -8.70 7.23
CA ALA A 266 -1.59 -8.50 7.96
C ALA A 266 -1.58 -9.29 9.28
N PRO A 267 -2.35 -8.89 10.29
CA PRO A 267 -2.50 -9.67 11.51
C PRO A 267 -3.04 -11.08 11.24
N GLY A 268 -2.58 -12.04 11.98
CA GLY A 268 -3.30 -13.31 12.22
C GLY A 268 -2.68 -14.58 11.68
N SER A 269 -1.88 -14.66 10.62
CA SER A 269 -1.47 -15.98 10.10
C SER A 269 -0.22 -16.00 9.25
N ARG A 270 0.79 -15.25 9.64
CA ARG A 270 2.05 -15.20 8.87
C ARG A 270 3.24 -15.37 9.82
N GLU A 271 3.20 -16.40 10.65
CA GLU A 271 4.25 -16.65 11.65
C GLU A 271 5.58 -17.06 11.01
N LYS A 272 5.59 -17.72 9.84
CA LYS A 272 6.84 -18.13 9.20
C LYS A 272 7.68 -16.93 8.75
N ILE A 273 7.07 -15.91 8.16
CA ILE A 273 7.82 -14.70 7.77
C ILE A 273 8.36 -13.94 8.99
N TRP A 274 7.62 -13.91 10.12
CA TRP A 274 8.12 -13.33 11.36
C TRP A 274 9.31 -14.12 11.94
N ASN A 275 9.23 -15.46 11.93
CA ASN A 275 10.33 -16.33 12.37
C ASN A 275 11.56 -16.17 11.47
N LEU A 276 11.36 -16.01 10.16
CA LEU A 276 12.44 -15.70 9.24
C LEU A 276 13.05 -14.32 9.55
N ALA A 277 12.22 -13.31 9.81
CA ALA A 277 12.69 -11.97 10.17
C ALA A 277 13.54 -12.01 11.44
N ASP A 278 13.10 -12.73 12.48
CA ASP A 278 13.86 -12.91 13.71
C ASP A 278 15.20 -13.61 13.47
N THR A 279 15.23 -14.61 12.61
CA THR A 279 16.44 -15.34 12.23
C THR A 279 17.41 -14.45 11.47
N MET A 280 16.94 -13.79 10.41
CA MET A 280 17.77 -12.93 9.57
C MET A 280 18.36 -11.76 10.37
N ASN A 281 17.56 -11.13 11.25
CA ASN A 281 18.05 -10.00 12.06
C ASN A 281 19.09 -10.47 13.09
N LYS A 282 18.99 -11.68 13.65
CA LYS A 282 20.04 -12.27 14.50
C LYS A 282 21.34 -12.50 13.73
N ASP A 283 21.25 -12.85 12.45
CA ASP A 283 22.40 -13.03 11.56
C ASP A 283 22.98 -11.69 11.05
N GLY A 284 22.45 -10.54 11.48
CA GLY A 284 22.88 -9.20 11.07
C GLY A 284 22.32 -8.76 9.70
N LEU A 285 21.34 -9.50 9.16
CA LEU A 285 20.60 -9.14 7.96
C LEU A 285 19.28 -8.48 8.34
N SER A 286 18.69 -7.68 7.44
CA SER A 286 17.50 -6.87 7.76
C SER A 286 16.28 -7.31 6.97
N LEU A 287 15.42 -8.14 7.58
CA LEU A 287 14.08 -8.42 7.08
C LEU A 287 13.07 -7.62 7.92
N ARG A 288 12.27 -6.77 7.26
CA ARG A 288 11.36 -5.82 7.91
C ARG A 288 9.92 -6.01 7.43
N PRO A 289 9.11 -6.82 8.13
CA PRO A 289 7.68 -6.86 7.84
C PRO A 289 7.02 -5.50 8.04
N GLN A 290 6.34 -5.02 7.00
CA GLN A 290 5.56 -3.79 7.04
C GLN A 290 4.21 -4.05 7.70
N CYS A 291 3.81 -3.18 8.60
CA CYS A 291 2.53 -3.21 9.28
C CYS A 291 1.77 -1.92 8.99
N GLY A 292 0.56 -2.04 8.46
CA GLY A 292 -0.36 -0.91 8.36
C GLY A 292 -0.82 -0.44 9.74
N ALA A 293 -1.02 0.85 9.92
CA ALA A 293 -1.54 1.44 11.15
C ALA A 293 -3.03 1.09 11.39
N ARG A 294 -3.71 0.66 10.35
CA ARG A 294 -5.12 0.25 10.33
C ARG A 294 -5.30 -0.95 9.41
N PRO A 295 -6.45 -1.65 9.46
CA PRO A 295 -6.75 -2.69 8.48
C PRO A 295 -6.76 -2.12 7.07
N ALA A 296 -6.12 -2.82 6.14
CA ALA A 296 -6.35 -2.56 4.73
C ALA A 296 -7.85 -2.77 4.44
N SER A 297 -8.44 -1.89 3.64
CA SER A 297 -9.89 -1.90 3.42
C SER A 297 -10.24 -1.49 2.00
N ILE A 298 -11.44 -1.91 1.56
CA ILE A 298 -12.05 -1.48 0.31
C ILE A 298 -13.38 -0.81 0.62
N LEU A 299 -13.60 0.35 -0.01
CA LEU A 299 -14.91 0.99 -0.03
C LEU A 299 -15.76 0.40 -1.16
N MET A 300 -16.98 0.02 -0.83
CA MET A 300 -17.93 -0.59 -1.77
C MET A 300 -19.23 0.21 -1.77
N SER A 301 -19.77 0.47 -2.96
CA SER A 301 -21.04 1.19 -3.14
C SER A 301 -21.76 0.73 -4.43
N LEU A 302 -22.95 1.26 -4.68
CA LEU A 302 -23.67 1.00 -5.94
C LEU A 302 -22.95 1.63 -7.15
N GLU A 303 -22.20 2.70 -6.93
CA GLU A 303 -21.45 3.41 -7.99
C GLU A 303 -19.98 2.95 -8.05
N GLY A 304 -19.54 2.15 -7.08
CA GLY A 304 -18.16 1.66 -7.02
C GLY A 304 -17.89 0.50 -7.97
N THR A 305 -16.61 0.29 -8.25
CA THR A 305 -16.13 -0.83 -9.07
C THR A 305 -16.44 -2.16 -8.41
N ILE A 306 -16.29 -2.26 -7.09
CA ILE A 306 -16.58 -3.45 -6.28
C ILE A 306 -17.91 -3.26 -5.55
N ASN A 307 -18.79 -4.24 -5.70
CA ASN A 307 -20.09 -4.27 -5.04
C ASN A 307 -20.43 -5.69 -4.58
N PRO A 308 -20.82 -5.90 -3.31
CA PRO A 308 -21.12 -7.24 -2.79
C PRO A 308 -22.26 -7.95 -3.53
N LEU A 309 -23.17 -7.20 -4.17
CA LEU A 309 -24.26 -7.77 -4.96
C LEU A 309 -23.84 -8.21 -6.36
N ALA A 310 -22.64 -7.88 -6.82
CA ALA A 310 -22.16 -8.15 -8.19
C ALA A 310 -22.12 -9.64 -8.57
N ILE A 311 -22.16 -10.55 -7.60
CA ILE A 311 -22.21 -12.00 -7.84
C ILE A 311 -23.62 -12.49 -8.21
N PHE A 312 -24.65 -11.68 -8.01
CA PHE A 312 -26.05 -12.06 -8.25
C PHE A 312 -26.46 -11.70 -9.67
N PRO A 313 -26.98 -12.70 -10.48
CA PRO A 313 -27.41 -12.45 -11.84
C PRO A 313 -28.44 -11.33 -11.98
N SER A 314 -29.40 -11.25 -11.03
CA SER A 314 -30.42 -10.20 -11.04
C SER A 314 -29.83 -8.80 -10.83
N TYR A 315 -28.84 -8.66 -9.93
CA TYR A 315 -28.16 -7.38 -9.77
C TYR A 315 -27.30 -7.00 -10.98
N LYS A 316 -26.64 -7.97 -11.61
CA LYS A 316 -25.89 -7.71 -12.85
C LYS A 316 -26.75 -7.11 -13.96
N ALA A 317 -28.03 -7.47 -14.02
CA ALA A 317 -28.94 -6.95 -15.02
C ALA A 317 -29.31 -5.47 -14.81
N ILE A 318 -29.19 -4.95 -13.58
CA ILE A 318 -29.54 -3.58 -13.24
C ILE A 318 -28.33 -2.69 -12.94
N ARG A 319 -27.13 -3.26 -12.80
CA ARG A 319 -25.90 -2.52 -12.40
C ARG A 319 -25.58 -1.31 -13.30
N GLY A 320 -25.97 -1.37 -14.60
CA GLY A 320 -25.77 -0.27 -15.54
C GLY A 320 -26.86 0.79 -15.56
N LEU A 321 -27.92 0.64 -14.75
CA LEU A 321 -28.99 1.63 -14.65
C LEU A 321 -28.55 2.85 -13.83
N PRO A 322 -29.23 4.00 -14.01
CA PRO A 322 -29.06 5.15 -13.13
C PRO A 322 -29.21 4.77 -11.65
N LEU A 323 -28.47 5.43 -10.75
CA LEU A 323 -28.42 5.11 -9.32
C LEU A 323 -29.81 5.00 -8.68
N GLU A 324 -30.72 5.95 -8.98
CA GLU A 324 -32.07 5.97 -8.41
C GLU A 324 -32.92 4.76 -8.86
N GLU A 325 -32.69 4.26 -10.07
CA GLU A 325 -33.36 3.05 -10.56
C GLU A 325 -32.81 1.80 -9.89
N GLN A 326 -31.48 1.72 -9.68
CA GLN A 326 -30.87 0.65 -8.88
C GLN A 326 -31.45 0.63 -7.47
N ILE A 327 -31.54 1.79 -6.82
CA ILE A 327 -32.13 1.94 -5.48
C ILE A 327 -33.60 1.49 -5.46
N ALA A 328 -34.38 1.87 -6.48
CA ALA A 328 -35.77 1.43 -6.57
C ALA A 328 -35.90 -0.11 -6.63
N HIS A 329 -35.04 -0.76 -7.40
CA HIS A 329 -34.97 -2.23 -7.43
C HIS A 329 -34.57 -2.82 -6.07
N LEU A 330 -33.57 -2.25 -5.38
CA LEU A 330 -33.15 -2.72 -4.05
C LEU A 330 -34.26 -2.56 -2.99
N ARG A 331 -35.22 -1.67 -3.19
CA ARG A 331 -36.40 -1.50 -2.32
C ARG A 331 -37.58 -2.39 -2.67
N ASP A 332 -37.60 -2.97 -3.88
CA ASP A 332 -38.67 -3.85 -4.35
C ASP A 332 -38.61 -5.22 -3.64
N PRO A 333 -39.71 -5.63 -2.92
CA PRO A 333 -39.75 -6.92 -2.23
C PRO A 333 -39.55 -8.13 -3.13
N GLU A 334 -40.04 -8.11 -4.38
CA GLU A 334 -39.90 -9.23 -5.30
C GLU A 334 -38.46 -9.35 -5.82
N PHE A 335 -37.80 -8.23 -6.05
CA PHE A 335 -36.37 -8.22 -6.39
C PHE A 335 -35.51 -8.76 -5.24
N ARG A 336 -35.77 -8.33 -4.00
CA ARG A 336 -35.09 -8.84 -2.78
C ARG A 336 -35.27 -10.34 -2.61
N LYS A 337 -36.51 -10.83 -2.81
CA LYS A 337 -36.78 -12.25 -2.75
C LYS A 337 -35.99 -13.02 -3.80
N LYS A 338 -35.89 -12.48 -5.01
CA LYS A 338 -35.12 -13.08 -6.10
C LYS A 338 -33.63 -13.15 -5.77
N ILE A 339 -33.02 -12.07 -5.33
CA ILE A 339 -31.61 -12.03 -4.88
C ILE A 339 -31.33 -13.10 -3.80
N LYS A 340 -32.24 -13.26 -2.84
CA LYS A 340 -32.06 -14.24 -1.75
C LYS A 340 -32.22 -15.70 -2.19
N THR A 341 -32.84 -15.97 -3.32
CA THR A 341 -33.15 -17.33 -3.80
C THR A 341 -32.36 -17.77 -5.02
N GLU A 342 -31.77 -16.85 -5.77
CA GLU A 342 -30.95 -17.18 -6.93
C GLU A 342 -29.55 -17.67 -6.54
N THR A 343 -28.93 -18.46 -7.42
CA THR A 343 -27.57 -18.96 -7.20
C THR A 343 -26.55 -17.89 -7.55
N PRO A 344 -25.74 -17.41 -6.59
CA PRO A 344 -24.70 -16.44 -6.85
C PRO A 344 -23.56 -17.04 -7.69
N LYS A 345 -22.97 -16.23 -8.57
CA LYS A 345 -21.80 -16.62 -9.38
C LYS A 345 -20.54 -16.08 -8.71
N HIS A 346 -20.00 -16.85 -7.79
CA HIS A 346 -18.78 -16.47 -7.06
C HIS A 346 -17.56 -16.40 -7.97
N HIS A 347 -16.62 -15.54 -7.60
CA HIS A 347 -15.31 -15.50 -8.22
C HIS A 347 -14.53 -16.81 -7.93
N ARG A 348 -13.66 -17.23 -8.86
CA ARG A 348 -12.85 -18.45 -8.69
C ARG A 348 -11.76 -18.29 -7.65
N ASN A 349 -11.18 -17.07 -7.56
CA ASN A 349 -10.21 -16.71 -6.56
C ASN A 349 -10.89 -16.62 -5.18
N PRO A 350 -10.38 -17.32 -4.13
CA PRO A 350 -10.97 -17.31 -2.78
C PRO A 350 -11.01 -15.92 -2.15
N ASP A 351 -9.99 -15.09 -2.35
CA ASP A 351 -9.93 -13.75 -1.75
C ASP A 351 -10.94 -12.80 -2.41
N ALA A 352 -11.02 -12.79 -3.73
CA ALA A 352 -12.06 -12.05 -4.44
C ALA A 352 -13.49 -12.54 -4.08
N LYS A 353 -13.64 -13.82 -3.72
CA LYS A 353 -14.91 -14.35 -3.19
C LYS A 353 -15.29 -13.73 -1.86
N ARG A 354 -14.30 -13.46 -0.97
CA ARG A 354 -14.55 -12.86 0.36
C ARG A 354 -15.22 -11.50 0.26
N PHE A 355 -14.86 -10.66 -0.71
CA PHE A 355 -15.49 -9.34 -0.94
C PHE A 355 -17.00 -9.38 -1.18
N THR A 356 -17.54 -10.55 -1.45
CA THR A 356 -18.95 -10.73 -1.76
C THR A 356 -19.67 -11.69 -0.81
N THR A 357 -18.94 -12.32 0.12
CA THR A 357 -19.50 -13.36 1.00
C THR A 357 -19.20 -13.19 2.48
N SER A 358 -18.20 -12.37 2.86
CA SER A 358 -17.79 -12.21 4.26
C SER A 358 -18.51 -11.04 4.92
N TYR A 359 -19.82 -11.16 5.10
CA TYR A 359 -20.67 -10.09 5.66
C TYR A 359 -20.30 -9.68 7.09
N GLY A 360 -19.56 -10.49 7.83
CA GLY A 360 -19.00 -10.14 9.14
C GLY A 360 -17.75 -9.24 9.06
N GLU A 361 -17.19 -9.03 7.86
CA GLU A 361 -16.05 -8.14 7.59
C GLU A 361 -16.50 -6.88 6.84
N MET A 362 -17.80 -6.72 6.58
CA MET A 362 -18.43 -5.58 5.92
C MET A 362 -19.13 -4.70 6.93
N TYR A 363 -18.83 -3.42 6.94
CA TYR A 363 -19.39 -2.46 7.88
C TYR A 363 -20.03 -1.29 7.12
N PRO A 364 -21.26 -0.89 7.46
CA PRO A 364 -21.82 0.35 6.94
C PRO A 364 -20.95 1.54 7.34
N LEU A 365 -20.62 2.40 6.39
CA LEU A 365 -19.85 3.61 6.65
C LEU A 365 -20.82 4.73 7.05
N ASP A 366 -20.63 5.27 8.24
CA ASP A 366 -21.40 6.39 8.76
C ASP A 366 -20.60 7.70 8.68
N ASP A 367 -21.28 8.84 8.81
CA ASP A 367 -20.65 10.18 8.84
C ASP A 367 -19.59 10.30 9.95
N ALA A 368 -19.81 9.60 11.07
CA ALA A 368 -18.84 9.45 12.14
C ALA A 368 -18.00 8.20 11.88
N LEU A 369 -16.95 8.31 11.06
CA LEU A 369 -16.06 7.22 10.73
C LEU A 369 -15.43 6.61 12.00
N SER A 370 -15.75 5.33 12.27
CA SER A 370 -15.03 4.54 13.26
C SER A 370 -13.97 3.68 12.57
N TYR A 371 -12.71 3.84 12.96
CA TYR A 371 -11.62 2.97 12.50
C TYR A 371 -11.59 1.61 13.23
N GLU A 372 -12.38 1.46 14.29
CA GLU A 372 -12.49 0.24 15.11
C GLU A 372 -13.97 -0.09 15.37
N PRO A 373 -14.79 -0.35 14.31
CA PRO A 373 -16.17 -0.74 14.50
C PRO A 373 -16.24 -2.11 15.19
N GLY A 374 -17.18 -2.26 16.12
CA GLY A 374 -17.38 -3.52 16.82
C GLY A 374 -17.93 -4.62 15.90
N ILE A 375 -17.72 -5.89 16.26
CA ILE A 375 -18.19 -7.01 15.42
C ILE A 375 -19.72 -6.97 15.19
N ASN A 376 -20.48 -6.44 16.14
CA ASN A 376 -21.93 -6.30 16.04
C ASN A 376 -22.37 -5.20 15.07
N ASP A 377 -21.45 -4.30 14.67
CA ASP A 377 -21.74 -3.22 13.72
C ASP A 377 -21.56 -3.69 12.27
N SER A 378 -21.08 -4.92 12.06
CA SER A 378 -20.98 -5.51 10.73
C SER A 378 -22.35 -5.80 10.12
N ILE A 379 -22.43 -5.92 8.79
CA ILE A 379 -23.68 -6.35 8.10
C ILE A 379 -24.24 -7.64 8.70
N GLN A 380 -23.40 -8.61 9.04
CA GLN A 380 -23.83 -9.85 9.70
C GLN A 380 -24.29 -9.59 11.14
N GLY A 381 -23.54 -8.82 11.92
CA GLY A 381 -23.90 -8.49 13.32
C GLY A 381 -25.23 -7.74 13.41
N ILE A 382 -25.46 -6.77 12.53
CA ILE A 382 -26.74 -6.04 12.42
C ILE A 382 -27.87 -7.00 12.03
N ALA A 383 -27.63 -7.93 11.10
CA ALA A 383 -28.61 -8.92 10.67
C ALA A 383 -29.02 -9.83 11.84
N ASP A 384 -28.04 -10.34 12.58
CA ASP A 384 -28.26 -11.21 13.73
C ASP A 384 -29.04 -10.48 14.83
N ALA A 385 -28.64 -9.25 15.18
CA ALA A 385 -29.30 -8.43 16.21
C ALA A 385 -30.74 -8.05 15.84
N SER A 386 -31.03 -7.84 14.55
CA SER A 386 -32.36 -7.46 14.06
C SER A 386 -33.22 -8.62 13.59
N ASN A 387 -32.73 -9.86 13.67
CA ASN A 387 -33.35 -11.06 13.10
C ASN A 387 -33.73 -10.89 11.61
N LYS A 388 -32.86 -10.23 10.83
CA LYS A 388 -33.01 -10.04 9.39
C LYS A 388 -32.04 -10.94 8.63
N HIS A 389 -32.31 -11.17 7.36
CA HIS A 389 -31.33 -11.79 6.47
C HIS A 389 -30.22 -10.78 6.14
N HIS A 390 -28.95 -11.19 6.15
CA HIS A 390 -27.81 -10.28 5.88
C HIS A 390 -27.92 -9.56 4.54
N LEU A 391 -28.48 -10.20 3.48
CA LEU A 391 -28.74 -9.53 2.21
C LEU A 391 -29.81 -8.43 2.31
N ASP A 392 -30.76 -8.52 3.24
CA ASP A 392 -31.73 -7.45 3.47
C ASP A 392 -31.03 -6.23 4.10
N VAL A 393 -30.18 -6.45 5.12
CA VAL A 393 -29.38 -5.38 5.73
C VAL A 393 -28.44 -4.74 4.70
N LEU A 394 -27.76 -5.56 3.89
CA LEU A 394 -26.89 -5.08 2.82
C LEU A 394 -27.65 -4.19 1.81
N MET A 395 -28.79 -4.67 1.33
CA MET A 395 -29.61 -3.91 0.37
C MET A 395 -30.21 -2.65 0.99
N ASP A 396 -30.61 -2.67 2.27
CA ASP A 396 -31.06 -1.47 2.98
C ASP A 396 -29.93 -0.43 3.04
N THR A 397 -28.72 -0.83 3.47
CA THR A 397 -27.54 0.05 3.54
C THR A 397 -27.23 0.69 2.20
N LEU A 398 -27.16 -0.10 1.13
CA LEU A 398 -26.86 0.42 -0.21
C LEU A 398 -27.99 1.32 -0.77
N ALA A 399 -29.27 1.00 -0.48
CA ALA A 399 -30.41 1.80 -0.90
C ALA A 399 -30.56 3.13 -0.14
N GLU A 400 -29.90 3.28 1.00
CA GLU A 400 -29.74 4.54 1.74
C GLU A 400 -28.57 5.38 1.20
N LYS A 401 -27.93 4.96 0.11
CA LYS A 401 -26.74 5.59 -0.50
C LYS A 401 -25.51 5.58 0.41
N ARG A 402 -25.50 4.69 1.39
CA ARG A 402 -24.35 4.51 2.28
C ARG A 402 -23.31 3.65 1.60
N GLN A 403 -22.05 3.93 1.87
CA GLN A 403 -20.94 3.09 1.49
C GLN A 403 -20.76 1.95 2.52
N ILE A 404 -20.11 0.90 2.10
CA ILE A 404 -19.72 -0.22 2.94
C ILE A 404 -18.20 -0.29 2.90
N ILE A 405 -17.57 -0.36 4.06
CA ILE A 405 -16.16 -0.66 4.17
C ILE A 405 -15.97 -2.15 4.44
N PHE A 406 -15.16 -2.80 3.64
CA PHE A 406 -14.72 -4.18 3.85
C PHE A 406 -13.31 -4.18 4.41
N PHE A 407 -13.08 -4.81 5.53
CA PHE A 407 -11.76 -4.92 6.14
C PHE A 407 -11.07 -6.23 5.78
N PHE A 408 -9.85 -6.13 5.25
CA PHE A 408 -8.99 -7.28 4.99
C PHE A 408 -8.35 -7.84 6.26
N GLY A 409 -7.71 -9.02 6.10
CA GLY A 409 -6.88 -9.59 7.14
C GLY A 409 -7.64 -10.17 8.33
N GLY A 410 -8.96 -10.42 8.16
CA GLY A 410 -9.75 -11.06 9.21
C GLY A 410 -10.01 -10.14 10.41
N TYR A 411 -10.23 -8.84 10.16
CA TYR A 411 -10.66 -7.89 11.20
C TYR A 411 -11.89 -8.43 11.96
N LYS A 412 -11.83 -8.38 13.29
CA LYS A 412 -12.86 -8.92 14.19
C LYS A 412 -13.26 -7.93 15.29
N GLY A 413 -13.42 -6.67 14.93
CA GLY A 413 -13.88 -5.64 15.86
C GLY A 413 -12.83 -5.11 16.82
N SER A 414 -11.52 -5.35 16.55
CA SER A 414 -10.42 -4.80 17.35
C SER A 414 -9.16 -4.57 16.52
N LEU A 415 -8.49 -3.46 16.79
CA LEU A 415 -7.17 -3.12 16.24
C LEU A 415 -6.01 -3.74 17.03
N GLU A 416 -6.29 -4.39 18.17
CA GLU A 416 -5.23 -4.96 19.02
C GLU A 416 -4.26 -5.89 18.27
N PRO A 417 -4.71 -6.80 17.37
CA PRO A 417 -3.80 -7.63 16.58
C PRO A 417 -2.84 -6.81 15.69
N TYR A 418 -3.29 -5.66 15.16
CA TYR A 418 -2.46 -4.74 14.38
C TYR A 418 -1.40 -4.09 15.25
N PHE A 419 -1.79 -3.56 16.42
CA PHE A 419 -0.85 -3.00 17.38
C PHE A 419 0.18 -4.01 17.89
N ASN A 420 -0.21 -5.27 18.05
CA ASN A 420 0.72 -6.33 18.45
C ASN A 420 1.78 -6.60 17.38
N ASN A 421 1.42 -6.55 16.10
CA ASN A 421 2.40 -6.64 15.01
C ASN A 421 3.33 -5.42 14.97
N ILE A 422 2.77 -4.20 15.11
CA ILE A 422 3.55 -2.95 15.12
C ILE A 422 4.59 -2.92 16.26
N LYS A 423 4.28 -3.53 17.39
CA LYS A 423 5.18 -3.58 18.56
C LYS A 423 6.31 -4.60 18.43
N ARG A 424 6.32 -5.46 17.41
CA ARG A 424 7.43 -6.40 17.18
C ARG A 424 8.69 -5.62 16.79
N GLU A 425 9.83 -6.00 17.34
CA GLU A 425 11.10 -5.28 17.16
C GLU A 425 11.52 -5.13 15.69
N ASN A 426 11.17 -6.12 14.86
CA ASN A 426 11.55 -6.17 13.45
C ASN A 426 10.50 -5.54 12.51
N SER A 427 9.39 -5.02 13.05
CA SER A 427 8.36 -4.38 12.24
C SER A 427 8.74 -2.97 11.81
N VAL A 428 8.16 -2.53 10.72
CA VAL A 428 8.17 -1.12 10.28
C VAL A 428 6.75 -0.70 9.90
N PHE A 429 6.45 0.59 10.07
CA PHE A 429 5.23 1.15 9.52
C PHE A 429 5.35 1.32 8.02
N GLY A 430 4.29 1.01 7.30
CA GLY A 430 4.15 1.25 5.89
C GLY A 430 2.69 1.16 5.47
N LEU A 431 2.39 1.49 4.22
CA LEU A 431 1.06 1.43 3.64
C LEU A 431 0.09 2.46 4.25
N SER A 432 0.42 3.74 4.16
CA SER A 432 -0.59 4.77 4.30
C SER A 432 -1.34 4.99 2.99
N ASP A 433 -0.69 4.66 1.89
CA ASP A 433 -1.17 4.75 0.50
C ASP A 433 -1.48 6.17 0.02
N GLY A 434 -0.99 7.16 0.71
CA GLY A 434 -1.10 8.56 0.28
C GLY A 434 -2.42 9.26 0.58
#